data_d2a913662db2738aef924bc36215775e
#
_entry.id   d2a913662db2738aef924bc36215775e
#
_cell.length_a   1.000
_cell.length_b   1.000
_cell.length_c   1.000
_cell.angle_alpha   90.00
_cell.angle_beta   90.00
_cell.angle_gamma   90.00
#
_symmetry.space_group_name_H-M   'P 1'
#
loop_
_entity.id
_entity.type
_entity.pdbx_description
1 polymer ?
#
loop_
_entity_poly.entity_id
_entity_poly.type
_entity_poly.pdbx_seq_one_letter_code
_entity_poly.pdbx_strand_id
1 'polypeptide(L)'
;MALPEPILDDLRFQKDLVDEARRRIVRYCPEWTDYNLSDPGITLIELFAWMTEMITYRLNLVPDKNYIRFMDFLGIKLQPATSARTELTFRLSIPFPIAPDDTTVAIVPQGTEVATRETDEEREVIFTTDDRLVVAPPNLVQIRREDDVNINFLPRMGLDIFYPFTRPAPQSGDTFYFGFDEGTDLSGYILQFSFTCEETQGAGIRREDPPLIWEVARGDGTWVEITPSSRFGERDTTGGLNNSMGQIVFYLPLDLQPFEFQGRKGYWVRCRLEQRRKEQGMYRESPRIKTVQVFSLGATTRATHAVVVQNELVGISNGEAGQTFRLQHAPLLDPREGETIEVQEVHDGELVYVPWQHVEDFSDSERHDRHYTIDTAGGEISFGPNLRQPDGTVRQYGRVPESGRSIRFSMYRYGGGVVGNVPPEKIQVLKSAITYIDRVSNLNRSTGGRDQESLAEAKMRARRELRAQQRAVTAEDYENLGKAASRRIGRIKCNSSGAGSAGLAPGTVELLVIPAAYDAIAAGDLSKLALE
;
A
#
# COMPACT_ATOMS: atom_id res chain seq x y z
N MET A 1 -6.03 29.62 18.58
CA MET A 1 -7.23 29.84 19.45
C MET A 1 -8.37 29.06 18.83
N ALA A 2 -8.85 27.99 19.47
CA ALA A 2 -10.03 27.27 18.97
C ALA A 2 -11.23 28.23 19.05
N LEU A 3 -11.97 28.38 17.97
CA LEU A 3 -13.25 29.08 18.02
C LEU A 3 -14.13 28.30 18.99
N PRO A 4 -14.73 28.96 20.02
CA PRO A 4 -15.67 28.26 20.90
C PRO A 4 -16.80 27.67 20.06
N GLU A 5 -17.24 26.49 20.42
CA GLU A 5 -18.45 25.93 19.82
C GLU A 5 -19.60 26.91 20.04
N PRO A 6 -20.42 27.20 19.02
CA PRO A 6 -21.57 28.07 19.21
C PRO A 6 -22.57 27.34 20.11
N ILE A 7 -22.57 27.70 21.37
CA ILE A 7 -23.53 27.21 22.35
C ILE A 7 -24.67 28.24 22.40
N LEU A 8 -25.89 27.78 22.09
CA LEU A 8 -27.10 28.49 22.48
C LEU A 8 -27.14 28.46 24.00
N ASP A 9 -27.66 29.48 24.64
CA ASP A 9 -27.70 29.63 26.09
C ASP A 9 -27.57 28.35 26.92
N ASP A 10 -26.49 28.23 27.73
CA ASP A 10 -26.28 27.10 28.65
C ASP A 10 -27.14 27.28 29.88
N LEU A 11 -28.46 27.20 29.69
CA LEU A 11 -29.44 27.37 30.78
C LEU A 11 -29.50 26.09 31.61
N ARG A 12 -29.00 26.17 32.84
CA ARG A 12 -28.98 25.07 33.78
C ARG A 12 -30.33 24.94 34.49
N PHE A 13 -30.81 23.71 34.62
CA PHE A 13 -32.08 23.34 35.20
C PHE A 13 -32.42 24.10 36.50
N GLN A 14 -31.62 23.93 37.54
CA GLN A 14 -31.94 24.52 38.82
C GLN A 14 -31.57 26.01 38.93
N LYS A 15 -30.35 26.36 38.51
CA LYS A 15 -29.79 27.70 38.74
C LYS A 15 -30.41 28.78 37.89
N ASP A 16 -30.72 28.46 36.65
CA ASP A 16 -31.15 29.46 35.66
C ASP A 16 -32.65 29.35 35.39
N LEU A 17 -33.20 28.15 35.20
CA LEU A 17 -34.60 27.97 34.85
C LEU A 17 -35.55 27.98 36.07
N VAL A 18 -35.27 27.15 37.04
CA VAL A 18 -36.14 27.04 38.24
C VAL A 18 -36.08 28.30 39.10
N ASP A 19 -34.88 28.82 39.35
CA ASP A 19 -34.72 30.04 40.18
C ASP A 19 -35.31 31.26 39.51
N GLU A 20 -35.19 31.41 38.17
CA GLU A 20 -35.83 32.50 37.46
C GLU A 20 -37.34 32.34 37.45
N ALA A 21 -37.88 31.15 37.29
CA ALA A 21 -39.31 30.90 37.42
C ALA A 21 -39.82 31.26 38.81
N ARG A 22 -39.12 30.89 39.89
CA ARG A 22 -39.46 31.26 41.27
C ARG A 22 -39.48 32.78 41.48
N ARG A 23 -38.50 33.52 40.92
CA ARG A 23 -38.48 35.00 40.98
C ARG A 23 -39.68 35.61 40.29
N ARG A 24 -40.16 35.02 39.22
CA ARG A 24 -41.32 35.50 38.44
C ARG A 24 -42.62 35.23 39.17
N ILE A 25 -42.78 34.15 39.96
CA ILE A 25 -43.98 33.86 40.73
C ILE A 25 -44.30 35.02 41.67
N VAL A 26 -43.34 35.53 42.40
CA VAL A 26 -43.54 36.67 43.33
C VAL A 26 -44.14 37.88 42.62
N ARG A 27 -43.84 38.08 41.36
CA ARG A 27 -44.32 39.23 40.58
C ARG A 27 -45.68 38.99 39.93
N TYR A 28 -45.94 37.75 39.42
CA TYR A 28 -47.12 37.46 38.62
C TYR A 28 -48.24 36.73 39.38
N CYS A 29 -47.88 36.03 40.48
CA CYS A 29 -48.81 35.32 41.36
C CYS A 29 -48.44 35.53 42.84
N PRO A 30 -48.54 36.75 43.36
CA PRO A 30 -48.09 37.05 44.74
C PRO A 30 -48.89 36.29 45.80
N GLU A 31 -50.03 35.73 45.51
CA GLU A 31 -50.85 34.89 46.38
C GLU A 31 -50.27 33.49 46.57
N TRP A 32 -49.35 33.04 45.69
CA TRP A 32 -48.69 31.74 45.79
C TRP A 32 -47.46 31.84 46.69
N THR A 33 -47.61 31.37 47.93
CA THR A 33 -46.59 31.50 48.97
C THR A 33 -45.89 30.18 49.32
N ASP A 34 -46.38 29.04 48.81
CA ASP A 34 -45.76 27.75 49.06
C ASP A 34 -44.75 27.40 47.93
N TYR A 35 -43.46 27.36 48.29
CA TYR A 35 -42.37 27.05 47.37
C TYR A 35 -41.73 25.68 47.71
N ASN A 36 -42.45 24.82 48.47
CA ASN A 36 -41.94 23.49 48.77
C ASN A 36 -41.96 22.60 47.54
N LEU A 37 -41.03 21.64 47.51
CA LEU A 37 -40.96 20.63 46.42
C LEU A 37 -42.19 19.72 46.36
N SER A 38 -43.00 19.69 47.44
CA SER A 38 -44.27 18.96 47.48
C SER A 38 -45.45 19.70 46.88
N ASP A 39 -45.27 20.98 46.54
CA ASP A 39 -46.31 21.78 45.84
C ASP A 39 -46.42 21.34 44.39
N PRO A 40 -47.66 21.06 43.89
CA PRO A 40 -47.86 20.63 42.51
C PRO A 40 -47.38 21.64 41.48
N GLY A 41 -47.50 22.97 41.79
CA GLY A 41 -47.05 24.03 40.91
C GLY A 41 -45.52 24.08 40.82
N ILE A 42 -44.81 23.92 41.91
CA ILE A 42 -43.34 23.83 41.91
C ILE A 42 -42.88 22.60 41.15
N THR A 43 -43.56 21.46 41.32
CA THR A 43 -43.25 20.23 40.54
C THR A 43 -43.45 20.44 39.03
N LEU A 44 -44.47 21.18 38.60
CA LEU A 44 -44.68 21.53 37.21
C LEU A 44 -43.59 22.46 36.67
N ILE A 45 -43.17 23.46 37.44
CA ILE A 45 -42.06 24.35 37.06
C ILE A 45 -40.78 23.57 36.87
N GLU A 46 -40.46 22.63 37.78
CA GLU A 46 -39.29 21.76 37.63
C GLU A 46 -39.38 20.83 36.40
N LEU A 47 -40.56 20.30 36.11
CA LEU A 47 -40.79 19.51 34.90
C LEU A 47 -40.54 20.30 33.64
N PHE A 48 -41.11 21.51 33.54
CA PHE A 48 -40.89 22.39 32.40
C PHE A 48 -39.44 22.87 32.26
N ALA A 49 -38.79 23.17 33.37
CA ALA A 49 -37.38 23.52 33.40
C ALA A 49 -36.50 22.37 32.88
N TRP A 50 -36.78 21.13 33.36
CA TRP A 50 -36.10 19.94 32.85
C TRP A 50 -36.35 19.70 31.35
N MET A 51 -37.57 19.85 30.87
CA MET A 51 -37.88 19.74 29.44
C MET A 51 -37.14 20.81 28.63
N THR A 52 -37.04 22.03 29.15
CA THR A 52 -36.34 23.14 28.48
C THR A 52 -34.85 22.88 28.41
N GLU A 53 -34.23 22.39 29.49
CA GLU A 53 -32.82 21.98 29.49
C GLU A 53 -32.56 20.88 28.47
N MET A 54 -33.42 19.85 28.41
CA MET A 54 -33.33 18.77 27.39
C MET A 54 -33.44 19.28 25.97
N ILE A 55 -34.35 20.25 25.72
CA ILE A 55 -34.51 20.85 24.38
C ILE A 55 -33.26 21.66 24.04
N THR A 56 -32.78 22.50 24.94
CA THR A 56 -31.58 23.34 24.76
C THR A 56 -30.35 22.48 24.51
N TYR A 57 -30.19 21.40 25.30
CA TYR A 57 -29.14 20.42 25.08
C TYR A 57 -29.18 19.80 23.68
N ARG A 58 -30.37 19.40 23.21
CA ARG A 58 -30.52 18.85 21.84
C ARG A 58 -30.26 19.89 20.75
N LEU A 59 -30.64 21.16 20.96
CA LEU A 59 -30.38 22.27 20.04
C LEU A 59 -28.88 22.59 19.95
N ASN A 60 -28.13 22.39 21.03
CA ASN A 60 -26.69 22.58 21.07
C ASN A 60 -25.91 21.43 20.39
N LEU A 61 -26.54 20.25 20.25
CA LEU A 61 -25.98 19.13 19.51
C LEU A 61 -26.20 19.35 18.00
N VAL A 62 -25.18 19.89 17.33
CA VAL A 62 -25.19 19.90 15.86
C VAL A 62 -25.01 18.47 15.37
N PRO A 63 -25.98 17.89 14.63
CA PRO A 63 -25.83 16.53 14.12
C PRO A 63 -24.58 16.39 13.25
N ASP A 64 -23.87 15.29 13.40
CA ASP A 64 -22.66 14.99 12.60
C ASP A 64 -22.90 15.09 11.10
N LYS A 65 -24.11 14.73 10.65
CA LYS A 65 -24.56 14.90 9.26
C LYS A 65 -24.46 16.35 8.76
N ASN A 66 -24.73 17.35 9.62
CA ASN A 66 -24.63 18.76 9.24
C ASN A 66 -23.17 19.17 9.08
N TYR A 67 -22.27 18.68 9.95
CA TYR A 67 -20.83 18.93 9.80
C TYR A 67 -20.30 18.34 8.52
N ILE A 68 -20.67 17.10 8.17
CA ILE A 68 -20.29 16.47 6.91
C ILE A 68 -20.77 17.31 5.73
N ARG A 69 -22.03 17.73 5.72
CA ARG A 69 -22.57 18.58 4.64
C ARG A 69 -21.89 19.95 4.52
N PHE A 70 -21.53 20.57 5.64
CA PHE A 70 -20.74 21.80 5.61
C PHE A 70 -19.33 21.59 5.06
N MET A 71 -18.68 20.49 5.41
CA MET A 71 -17.36 20.15 4.87
C MET A 71 -17.45 19.84 3.38
N ASP A 72 -18.46 19.11 2.93
CA ASP A 72 -18.73 18.85 1.50
C ASP A 72 -18.91 20.16 0.72
N PHE A 73 -19.67 21.12 1.29
CA PHE A 73 -19.85 22.43 0.68
C PHE A 73 -18.54 23.22 0.56
N LEU A 74 -17.60 23.00 1.48
CA LEU A 74 -16.25 23.59 1.44
C LEU A 74 -15.27 22.78 0.57
N GLY A 75 -15.72 21.69 -0.05
CA GLY A 75 -14.88 20.79 -0.84
C GLY A 75 -14.01 19.85 0.00
N ILE A 76 -14.25 19.75 1.30
CA ILE A 76 -13.49 18.93 2.24
C ILE A 76 -14.24 17.63 2.49
N LYS A 77 -13.84 16.57 1.82
CA LYS A 77 -14.39 15.21 2.01
C LYS A 77 -13.66 14.47 3.12
N LEU A 78 -14.35 13.52 3.78
CA LEU A 78 -13.71 12.58 4.69
C LEU A 78 -12.69 11.75 3.93
N GLN A 79 -11.49 11.58 4.49
CA GLN A 79 -10.48 10.73 3.88
C GLN A 79 -10.86 9.26 4.05
N PRO A 80 -10.93 8.46 2.96
CA PRO A 80 -11.30 7.07 3.04
C PRO A 80 -10.22 6.24 3.76
N ALA A 81 -10.57 5.02 4.16
CA ALA A 81 -9.59 4.06 4.65
C ALA A 81 -8.53 3.79 3.57
N THR A 82 -7.30 3.56 4.00
CA THR A 82 -6.23 3.14 3.09
C THR A 82 -5.87 1.68 3.33
N SER A 83 -5.56 0.97 2.25
CA SER A 83 -5.17 -0.43 2.32
C SER A 83 -3.69 -0.61 2.63
N ALA A 84 -3.41 -1.61 3.45
CA ALA A 84 -2.05 -2.08 3.67
C ALA A 84 -1.51 -2.76 2.40
N ARG A 85 -0.21 -2.61 2.18
CA ARG A 85 0.52 -3.26 1.09
C ARG A 85 1.65 -4.10 1.65
N THR A 86 1.94 -5.19 0.96
CA THR A 86 3.04 -6.09 1.30
C THR A 86 3.57 -6.76 0.04
N GLU A 87 4.68 -7.45 0.20
CA GLU A 87 5.22 -8.35 -0.79
C GLU A 87 4.88 -9.78 -0.39
N LEU A 88 4.30 -10.55 -1.31
CA LEU A 88 3.97 -11.95 -1.14
C LEU A 88 4.94 -12.82 -1.93
N THR A 89 5.58 -13.71 -1.22
CA THR A 89 6.50 -14.69 -1.77
C THR A 89 5.78 -16.01 -1.97
N PHE A 90 5.68 -16.44 -3.22
CA PHE A 90 5.13 -17.74 -3.63
C PHE A 90 6.26 -18.72 -3.86
N ARG A 91 6.21 -19.86 -3.21
CA ARG A 91 7.24 -20.91 -3.34
C ARG A 91 6.73 -22.09 -4.14
N LEU A 92 7.58 -22.59 -5.00
CA LEU A 92 7.33 -23.79 -5.78
C LEU A 92 7.41 -25.04 -4.90
N SER A 93 6.57 -26.01 -5.18
CA SER A 93 6.61 -27.35 -4.59
C SER A 93 7.87 -28.13 -5.03
N ILE A 94 8.35 -27.84 -6.23
CA ILE A 94 9.55 -28.43 -6.83
C ILE A 94 10.35 -27.31 -7.50
N PRO A 95 11.68 -27.23 -7.30
CA PRO A 95 12.51 -26.25 -7.99
C PRO A 95 12.44 -26.36 -9.50
N PHE A 96 12.43 -25.23 -10.24
CA PHE A 96 12.51 -25.20 -11.70
C PHE A 96 13.93 -24.85 -12.17
N PRO A 97 14.44 -25.51 -13.24
CA PRO A 97 13.80 -26.53 -14.08
C PRO A 97 13.70 -27.90 -13.37
N ILE A 98 12.67 -28.68 -13.68
CA ILE A 98 12.50 -30.05 -13.19
C ILE A 98 13.47 -30.99 -13.94
N ALA A 99 13.67 -30.73 -15.22
CA ALA A 99 14.64 -31.40 -16.09
C ALA A 99 15.47 -30.35 -16.84
N PRO A 100 16.65 -30.68 -17.38
CA PRO A 100 17.53 -29.70 -18.03
C PRO A 100 16.89 -28.85 -19.14
N ASP A 101 15.94 -29.41 -19.89
CA ASP A 101 15.26 -28.74 -21.00
C ASP A 101 13.80 -28.38 -20.67
N ASP A 102 13.47 -28.30 -19.39
CA ASP A 102 12.10 -28.04 -18.92
C ASP A 102 11.72 -26.56 -19.13
N THR A 103 10.53 -26.36 -19.69
CA THR A 103 9.92 -25.04 -19.91
C THR A 103 8.67 -24.83 -19.05
N THR A 104 8.49 -25.65 -18.02
CA THR A 104 7.33 -25.55 -17.12
C THR A 104 7.29 -24.19 -16.44
N VAL A 105 6.13 -23.60 -16.40
CA VAL A 105 5.90 -22.30 -15.73
C VAL A 105 4.79 -22.43 -14.69
N ALA A 106 4.97 -21.76 -13.57
CA ALA A 106 3.92 -21.52 -12.59
C ALA A 106 3.38 -20.10 -12.76
N ILE A 107 2.06 -19.96 -12.81
CA ILE A 107 1.41 -18.66 -13.01
C ILE A 107 0.52 -18.36 -11.82
N VAL A 108 0.78 -17.25 -11.15
CA VAL A 108 -0.08 -16.65 -10.14
C VAL A 108 -0.86 -15.52 -10.83
N PRO A 109 -2.17 -15.66 -11.03
CA PRO A 109 -2.97 -14.61 -11.64
C PRO A 109 -2.98 -13.31 -10.81
N GLN A 110 -3.14 -12.18 -11.47
CA GLN A 110 -3.49 -10.92 -10.81
C GLN A 110 -4.82 -11.11 -10.07
N GLY A 111 -4.96 -10.50 -8.89
CA GLY A 111 -6.16 -10.64 -8.07
C GLY A 111 -6.25 -11.98 -7.31
N THR A 112 -5.17 -12.77 -7.27
CA THR A 112 -5.12 -13.99 -6.46
C THR A 112 -5.26 -13.64 -4.98
N GLU A 113 -6.23 -14.24 -4.32
CA GLU A 113 -6.51 -14.03 -2.91
C GLU A 113 -5.65 -14.92 -2.02
N VAL A 114 -5.04 -14.29 -1.04
CA VAL A 114 -4.21 -14.92 0.00
C VAL A 114 -4.62 -14.34 1.35
N ALA A 115 -4.66 -15.15 2.40
CA ALA A 115 -5.16 -14.70 3.68
C ALA A 115 -4.24 -15.08 4.85
N THR A 116 -4.46 -14.41 5.98
CA THR A 116 -3.99 -14.91 7.28
C THR A 116 -4.82 -16.12 7.70
N ARG A 117 -4.31 -16.90 8.64
CA ARG A 117 -5.13 -17.97 9.24
C ARG A 117 -6.21 -17.35 10.09
N GLU A 118 -7.44 -17.81 9.91
CA GLU A 118 -8.55 -17.50 10.80
C GLU A 118 -8.35 -18.22 12.14
N THR A 119 -8.60 -17.50 13.24
CA THR A 119 -8.60 -18.02 14.60
C THR A 119 -9.90 -17.65 15.30
N ASP A 120 -10.18 -18.23 16.46
CA ASP A 120 -11.39 -17.92 17.22
C ASP A 120 -11.45 -16.43 17.66
N GLU A 121 -10.31 -15.75 17.73
CA GLU A 121 -10.20 -14.35 18.16
C GLU A 121 -10.02 -13.35 17.01
N GLU A 122 -9.43 -13.79 15.88
CA GLU A 122 -9.08 -12.92 14.75
C GLU A 122 -9.68 -13.47 13.45
N ARG A 123 -10.44 -12.63 12.76
CA ARG A 123 -10.91 -12.91 11.40
C ARG A 123 -9.75 -12.92 10.42
N GLU A 124 -9.89 -13.69 9.37
CA GLU A 124 -8.91 -13.68 8.29
C GLU A 124 -8.77 -12.30 7.65
N VAL A 125 -7.54 -11.93 7.32
CA VAL A 125 -7.22 -10.71 6.58
C VAL A 125 -6.79 -11.11 5.17
N ILE A 126 -7.55 -10.67 4.17
CA ILE A 126 -7.37 -11.05 2.77
C ILE A 126 -6.49 -10.03 2.05
N PHE A 127 -5.52 -10.53 1.31
CA PHE A 127 -4.68 -9.76 0.40
C PHE A 127 -4.87 -10.29 -1.02
N THR A 128 -4.84 -9.39 -1.99
CA THR A 128 -4.89 -9.74 -3.42
C THR A 128 -3.61 -9.32 -4.10
N THR A 129 -3.10 -10.17 -5.01
CA THR A 129 -1.92 -9.85 -5.81
C THR A 129 -2.22 -8.68 -6.74
N ASP A 130 -1.31 -7.69 -6.77
CA ASP A 130 -1.47 -6.49 -7.61
C ASP A 130 -1.15 -6.77 -9.07
N ASP A 131 -0.20 -7.70 -9.32
CA ASP A 131 0.29 -8.04 -10.65
C ASP A 131 0.23 -9.55 -10.88
N ARG A 132 0.21 -9.93 -12.17
CA ARG A 132 0.39 -11.33 -12.59
C ARG A 132 1.84 -11.71 -12.36
N LEU A 133 2.09 -12.82 -11.66
CA LEU A 133 3.43 -13.38 -11.46
C LEU A 133 3.60 -14.64 -12.31
N VAL A 134 4.70 -14.70 -13.07
CA VAL A 134 5.10 -15.89 -13.83
C VAL A 134 6.43 -16.37 -13.27
N VAL A 135 6.50 -17.62 -12.84
CA VAL A 135 7.73 -18.25 -12.39
C VAL A 135 8.13 -19.32 -13.39
N ALA A 136 9.22 -19.07 -14.09
CA ALA A 136 9.78 -19.95 -15.11
C ALA A 136 11.19 -20.43 -14.71
N PRO A 137 11.76 -21.44 -15.38
CA PRO A 137 13.17 -21.78 -15.23
C PRO A 137 14.07 -20.58 -15.55
N PRO A 138 15.07 -20.28 -14.69
CA PRO A 138 16.01 -19.20 -15.00
C PRO A 138 16.95 -19.65 -16.12
N ASN A 139 16.99 -18.90 -17.21
CA ASN A 139 17.84 -19.23 -18.34
C ASN A 139 19.23 -18.59 -18.20
N LEU A 140 20.16 -19.33 -17.60
CA LEU A 140 21.56 -18.92 -17.51
C LEU A 140 22.23 -19.09 -18.88
N VAL A 141 22.72 -18.01 -19.47
CA VAL A 141 23.30 -17.99 -20.82
C VAL A 141 24.79 -17.69 -20.84
N GLN A 142 25.32 -17.11 -19.77
CA GLN A 142 26.73 -16.74 -19.67
C GLN A 142 27.30 -16.89 -18.27
N ILE A 143 28.58 -17.28 -18.22
CA ILE A 143 29.45 -17.15 -17.05
C ILE A 143 30.71 -16.44 -17.54
N ARG A 144 31.07 -15.32 -16.92
CA ARG A 144 32.24 -14.52 -17.30
C ARG A 144 33.10 -14.17 -16.10
N ARG A 145 34.34 -13.79 -16.35
CA ARG A 145 35.26 -13.20 -15.36
C ARG A 145 35.59 -11.77 -15.80
N GLU A 146 35.99 -10.96 -14.85
CA GLU A 146 36.39 -9.57 -15.11
C GLU A 146 37.68 -9.46 -15.93
N ASP A 147 38.65 -10.34 -15.68
CA ASP A 147 39.93 -10.38 -16.39
C ASP A 147 39.83 -10.98 -17.79
N ASP A 148 38.73 -11.65 -18.12
CA ASP A 148 38.52 -12.31 -19.43
C ASP A 148 37.05 -12.21 -19.88
N VAL A 149 36.61 -10.96 -20.07
CA VAL A 149 35.22 -10.60 -20.34
C VAL A 149 34.71 -11.13 -21.70
N ASN A 150 35.58 -11.46 -22.60
CA ASN A 150 35.20 -11.94 -23.95
C ASN A 150 34.90 -13.44 -23.98
N ILE A 151 35.32 -14.19 -22.96
CA ILE A 151 35.10 -15.64 -22.90
C ILE A 151 33.84 -15.97 -22.10
N ASN A 152 32.92 -16.73 -22.73
CA ASN A 152 31.82 -17.36 -22.04
C ASN A 152 32.28 -18.76 -21.56
N PHE A 153 32.36 -18.95 -20.24
CA PHE A 153 32.77 -20.21 -19.65
C PHE A 153 31.63 -21.22 -19.52
N LEU A 154 30.37 -20.82 -19.67
CA LEU A 154 29.21 -21.71 -19.50
C LEU A 154 29.28 -22.98 -20.36
N PRO A 155 29.63 -22.93 -21.67
CA PRO A 155 29.74 -24.14 -22.50
C PRO A 155 30.87 -25.13 -22.09
N ARG A 156 31.80 -24.66 -21.26
CA ARG A 156 32.93 -25.47 -20.75
C ARG A 156 32.66 -26.06 -19.37
N MET A 157 31.56 -25.69 -18.73
CA MET A 157 31.19 -26.22 -17.42
C MET A 157 30.97 -27.73 -17.48
N GLY A 158 31.56 -28.44 -16.54
CA GLY A 158 31.57 -29.92 -16.52
C GLY A 158 32.67 -30.58 -17.37
N LEU A 159 33.27 -29.87 -18.32
CA LEU A 159 34.41 -30.32 -19.11
C LEU A 159 35.73 -29.84 -18.49
N ASP A 160 35.81 -28.55 -18.20
CA ASP A 160 36.98 -27.89 -17.61
C ASP A 160 36.65 -27.34 -16.22
N ILE A 161 37.69 -27.17 -15.40
CA ILE A 161 37.53 -26.48 -14.10
C ILE A 161 37.49 -24.99 -14.34
N PHE A 162 36.43 -24.33 -13.84
CA PHE A 162 36.32 -22.90 -13.84
C PHE A 162 36.95 -22.30 -12.57
N TYR A 163 37.84 -21.35 -12.76
CA TYR A 163 38.49 -20.58 -11.69
C TYR A 163 37.89 -19.18 -11.67
N PRO A 164 37.04 -18.82 -10.69
CA PRO A 164 36.31 -17.56 -10.68
C PRO A 164 37.20 -16.32 -10.44
N PHE A 165 38.35 -16.49 -9.80
CA PHE A 165 39.28 -15.43 -9.42
C PHE A 165 40.64 -15.59 -10.07
N THR A 166 41.44 -14.54 -10.03
CA THR A 166 42.79 -14.45 -10.61
C THR A 166 43.70 -15.55 -10.06
N ARG A 167 44.57 -16.03 -10.91
CA ARG A 167 45.58 -17.05 -10.56
C ARG A 167 46.99 -16.48 -10.68
N PRO A 168 48.00 -16.95 -9.88
CA PRO A 168 47.89 -18.03 -8.91
C PRO A 168 47.20 -17.67 -7.60
N ALA A 169 47.13 -16.37 -7.24
CA ALA A 169 46.53 -15.91 -6.00
C ALA A 169 45.40 -14.89 -6.29
N PRO A 170 44.19 -15.13 -5.78
CA PRO A 170 43.09 -14.17 -5.87
C PRO A 170 43.40 -12.83 -5.23
N GLN A 171 42.86 -11.75 -5.83
CA GLN A 171 43.05 -10.39 -5.36
C GLN A 171 41.70 -9.78 -4.96
N SER A 172 41.76 -8.83 -4.02
CA SER A 172 40.55 -8.05 -3.67
C SER A 172 40.06 -7.28 -4.89
N GLY A 173 38.78 -7.41 -5.17
CA GLY A 173 38.14 -6.86 -6.36
C GLY A 173 37.90 -7.88 -7.49
N ASP A 174 38.54 -9.04 -7.46
CA ASP A 174 38.27 -10.10 -8.45
C ASP A 174 36.78 -10.40 -8.50
N THR A 175 36.23 -10.45 -9.72
CA THR A 175 34.78 -10.57 -9.93
C THR A 175 34.46 -11.57 -11.02
N PHE A 176 33.41 -12.35 -10.84
CA PHE A 176 32.81 -13.15 -11.89
C PHE A 176 31.30 -12.94 -11.96
N TYR A 177 30.73 -13.22 -13.13
CA TYR A 177 29.39 -12.80 -13.51
C TYR A 177 28.57 -13.97 -14.02
N PHE A 178 27.29 -13.99 -13.65
CA PHE A 178 26.25 -14.84 -14.22
C PHE A 178 25.30 -13.97 -15.02
N GLY A 179 25.17 -14.25 -16.33
CA GLY A 179 24.26 -13.54 -17.21
C GLY A 179 23.08 -14.41 -17.58
N PHE A 180 21.88 -13.90 -17.34
CA PHE A 180 20.61 -14.54 -17.67
C PHE A 180 19.98 -13.84 -18.87
N ASP A 181 19.17 -14.58 -19.64
CA ASP A 181 18.44 -14.06 -20.78
C ASP A 181 17.38 -13.04 -20.36
N GLU A 182 17.11 -12.06 -21.25
CA GLU A 182 16.06 -11.05 -21.01
C GLU A 182 14.62 -11.59 -21.20
N GLY A 183 14.46 -12.78 -21.81
CA GLY A 183 13.16 -13.39 -22.09
C GLY A 183 12.40 -13.84 -20.83
N THR A 184 13.08 -14.00 -19.70
CA THR A 184 12.48 -14.33 -18.42
C THR A 184 12.72 -13.18 -17.45
N ASP A 185 11.65 -12.52 -17.00
CA ASP A 185 11.74 -11.48 -15.96
C ASP A 185 12.13 -12.12 -14.63
N LEU A 186 13.32 -11.79 -14.14
CA LEU A 186 13.84 -12.30 -12.86
C LEU A 186 13.52 -11.39 -11.66
N SER A 187 12.70 -10.35 -11.84
CA SER A 187 12.30 -9.47 -10.74
C SER A 187 11.59 -10.28 -9.65
N GLY A 188 12.06 -10.15 -8.42
CA GLY A 188 11.49 -10.84 -7.26
C GLY A 188 11.72 -12.36 -7.21
N TYR A 189 12.50 -12.95 -8.10
CA TYR A 189 12.76 -14.39 -8.09
C TYR A 189 13.56 -14.84 -6.86
N ILE A 190 13.31 -16.07 -6.46
CA ILE A 190 14.13 -16.79 -5.49
C ILE A 190 15.01 -17.73 -6.27
N LEU A 191 16.27 -17.38 -6.40
CA LEU A 191 17.24 -18.19 -7.15
C LEU A 191 18.10 -19.02 -6.20
N GLN A 192 18.21 -20.30 -6.51
CA GLN A 192 19.17 -21.21 -5.89
C GLN A 192 20.30 -21.50 -6.86
N PHE A 193 21.51 -21.19 -6.47
CA PHE A 193 22.72 -21.60 -7.16
C PHE A 193 23.27 -22.87 -6.50
N SER A 194 23.45 -23.91 -7.28
CA SER A 194 24.04 -25.17 -6.84
C SER A 194 25.41 -25.33 -7.48
N PHE A 195 26.45 -25.39 -6.66
CA PHE A 195 27.83 -25.49 -7.09
C PHE A 195 28.38 -26.92 -6.81
N THR A 196 29.11 -27.46 -7.77
CA THR A 196 29.95 -28.60 -7.53
C THR A 196 31.41 -28.15 -7.66
N CYS A 197 32.20 -28.26 -6.59
CA CYS A 197 33.56 -27.77 -6.55
C CYS A 197 34.54 -28.90 -6.20
N GLU A 198 35.82 -28.68 -6.50
CA GLU A 198 36.90 -29.47 -5.92
C GLU A 198 37.35 -28.85 -4.61
N GLU A 199 37.34 -29.62 -3.54
CA GLU A 199 37.79 -29.13 -2.25
C GLU A 199 39.30 -28.82 -2.29
N THR A 200 39.66 -27.62 -1.87
CA THR A 200 41.05 -27.20 -1.70
C THR A 200 41.35 -27.12 -0.22
N GLN A 201 42.33 -27.91 0.22
CA GLN A 201 42.81 -27.87 1.62
C GLN A 201 43.59 -26.55 1.84
N GLY A 202 43.28 -25.87 2.97
CA GLY A 202 44.01 -24.64 3.32
C GLY A 202 43.65 -23.44 2.46
N ALA A 203 42.40 -23.33 2.02
CA ALA A 203 41.91 -22.23 1.19
C ALA A 203 42.18 -20.81 1.76
N GLY A 204 42.44 -20.68 3.07
CA GLY A 204 42.80 -19.42 3.71
C GLY A 204 41.60 -18.58 4.19
N ILE A 205 40.38 -19.06 4.01
CA ILE A 205 39.11 -18.40 4.35
C ILE A 205 38.38 -19.10 5.48
N ARG A 206 37.45 -18.38 6.12
CA ARG A 206 36.40 -18.99 6.97
C ARG A 206 35.26 -19.47 6.09
N ARG A 207 34.93 -20.73 6.14
CA ARG A 207 33.86 -21.35 5.33
C ARG A 207 32.48 -20.82 5.67
N GLU A 208 32.25 -20.41 6.94
CA GLU A 208 30.99 -19.87 7.44
C GLU A 208 30.79 -18.37 7.11
N ASP A 209 31.87 -17.65 6.80
CA ASP A 209 31.90 -16.24 6.53
C ASP A 209 32.99 -15.93 5.50
N PRO A 210 32.80 -16.36 4.23
CA PRO A 210 33.78 -16.13 3.18
C PRO A 210 33.82 -14.67 2.76
N PRO A 211 34.93 -14.12 2.27
CA PRO A 211 35.07 -12.75 1.80
C PRO A 211 34.43 -12.55 0.42
N LEU A 212 33.17 -12.95 0.28
CA LEU A 212 32.40 -12.89 -0.96
C LEU A 212 31.23 -11.94 -0.82
N ILE A 213 31.05 -11.07 -1.81
CA ILE A 213 29.92 -10.16 -1.91
C ILE A 213 29.14 -10.51 -3.17
N TRP A 214 27.88 -10.78 -2.99
CA TRP A 214 26.97 -11.04 -4.09
C TRP A 214 26.15 -9.82 -4.41
N GLU A 215 26.04 -9.48 -5.69
CA GLU A 215 25.34 -8.29 -6.15
C GLU A 215 24.56 -8.59 -7.42
N VAL A 216 23.44 -7.85 -7.62
CA VAL A 216 22.61 -7.93 -8.83
C VAL A 216 22.59 -6.56 -9.51
N ALA A 217 22.63 -6.54 -10.84
CA ALA A 217 22.55 -5.31 -11.62
C ALA A 217 21.11 -4.79 -11.68
N ARG A 218 20.92 -3.49 -11.51
CA ARG A 218 19.69 -2.77 -11.86
C ARG A 218 19.77 -2.26 -13.29
N GLY A 219 18.61 -1.88 -13.87
CA GLY A 219 18.52 -1.35 -15.24
C GLY A 219 19.32 -0.08 -15.49
N ASP A 220 19.64 0.69 -14.45
CA ASP A 220 20.51 1.88 -14.51
C ASP A 220 22.01 1.58 -14.47
N GLY A 221 22.38 0.30 -14.37
CA GLY A 221 23.78 -0.15 -14.28
C GLY A 221 24.37 -0.12 -12.87
N THR A 222 23.60 0.26 -11.85
CA THR A 222 24.02 0.16 -10.46
C THR A 222 23.97 -1.29 -9.98
N TRP A 223 24.88 -1.66 -9.08
CA TRP A 223 24.94 -2.96 -8.46
C TRP A 223 24.43 -2.90 -7.03
N VAL A 224 23.47 -3.75 -6.72
CA VAL A 224 22.85 -3.83 -5.41
C VAL A 224 23.23 -5.15 -4.75
N GLU A 225 23.68 -5.08 -3.51
CA GLU A 225 24.06 -6.25 -2.74
C GLU A 225 22.84 -7.13 -2.44
N ILE A 226 23.01 -8.43 -2.66
CA ILE A 226 22.07 -9.48 -2.27
C ILE A 226 22.76 -10.39 -1.26
N THR A 227 22.08 -10.65 -0.15
CA THR A 227 22.61 -11.50 0.91
C THR A 227 22.11 -12.93 0.78
N PRO A 228 22.95 -13.94 1.06
CA PRO A 228 22.48 -15.32 1.16
C PRO A 228 21.33 -15.46 2.14
N SER A 229 20.30 -16.19 1.73
CA SER A 229 19.13 -16.42 2.57
C SER A 229 19.42 -17.34 3.74
N SER A 230 18.84 -17.02 4.90
CA SER A 230 18.75 -17.90 6.07
C SER A 230 17.32 -18.29 6.40
N ARG A 231 16.35 -18.02 5.49
CA ARG A 231 14.91 -18.23 5.68
C ARG A 231 14.52 -19.68 5.39
N PHE A 232 13.51 -20.19 6.03
CA PHE A 232 12.92 -21.51 5.78
C PHE A 232 13.94 -22.67 5.83
N GLY A 233 15.00 -22.54 6.63
CA GLY A 233 16.09 -23.54 6.72
C GLY A 233 17.15 -23.41 5.63
N GLU A 234 17.05 -22.43 4.75
CA GLU A 234 18.06 -22.09 3.76
C GLU A 234 19.32 -21.59 4.45
N ARG A 235 20.44 -21.92 3.90
CA ARG A 235 21.77 -21.43 4.35
C ARG A 235 22.78 -21.60 3.23
N ASP A 236 23.78 -20.76 3.23
CA ASP A 236 24.94 -20.97 2.36
C ASP A 236 25.70 -22.22 2.81
N THR A 237 25.70 -23.23 1.94
CA THR A 237 26.45 -24.50 2.16
C THR A 237 27.64 -24.62 1.21
N THR A 238 27.97 -23.55 0.46
CA THR A 238 29.08 -23.56 -0.49
C THR A 238 30.46 -23.59 0.19
N GLY A 239 30.52 -23.19 1.47
CA GLY A 239 31.78 -23.09 2.23
C GLY A 239 32.77 -22.12 1.55
N GLY A 240 32.25 -21.02 0.97
CA GLY A 240 33.04 -20.11 0.16
C GLY A 240 33.46 -20.72 -1.18
N LEU A 241 32.53 -21.40 -1.88
CA LEU A 241 32.79 -22.12 -3.15
C LEU A 241 33.86 -23.18 -3.05
N ASN A 242 34.01 -23.79 -1.87
CA ASN A 242 35.07 -24.79 -1.61
C ASN A 242 34.53 -26.12 -1.06
N ASN A 243 33.23 -26.31 -0.99
CA ASN A 243 32.64 -27.61 -0.66
C ASN A 243 32.36 -28.39 -1.94
N SER A 244 32.51 -29.75 -1.86
CA SER A 244 32.28 -30.64 -3.02
C SER A 244 30.90 -30.48 -3.63
N MET A 245 29.90 -30.23 -2.80
CA MET A 245 28.53 -29.80 -3.19
C MET A 245 28.07 -28.71 -2.25
N GLY A 246 27.58 -27.64 -2.80
CA GLY A 246 27.07 -26.48 -2.03
C GLY A 246 25.96 -25.76 -2.74
N GLN A 247 25.07 -25.16 -1.95
CA GLN A 247 23.94 -24.40 -2.43
C GLN A 247 23.89 -23.05 -1.72
N ILE A 248 23.44 -22.05 -2.43
CA ILE A 248 23.20 -20.70 -1.92
C ILE A 248 21.90 -20.16 -2.54
N VAL A 249 21.07 -19.51 -1.74
CA VAL A 249 19.76 -19.00 -2.16
C VAL A 249 19.74 -17.51 -1.99
N PHE A 250 19.23 -16.80 -3.02
CA PHE A 250 19.03 -15.36 -3.03
C PHE A 250 17.60 -15.00 -3.34
N TYR A 251 17.08 -13.98 -2.65
CA TYR A 251 15.83 -13.30 -2.96
C TYR A 251 16.17 -12.03 -3.75
N LEU A 252 15.78 -12.01 -5.02
CA LEU A 252 16.07 -10.88 -5.89
C LEU A 252 15.09 -9.72 -5.64
N PRO A 253 15.53 -8.46 -5.79
CA PRO A 253 14.65 -7.30 -5.72
C PRO A 253 13.52 -7.33 -6.76
N LEU A 254 12.39 -6.67 -6.46
CA LEU A 254 11.23 -6.56 -7.34
C LEU A 254 11.38 -5.53 -8.46
N ASP A 255 12.38 -4.67 -8.39
CA ASP A 255 12.59 -3.54 -9.30
C ASP A 255 13.73 -3.78 -10.30
N LEU A 256 14.02 -5.04 -10.61
CA LEU A 256 15.04 -5.38 -11.59
C LEU A 256 14.53 -5.10 -13.01
N GLN A 257 15.45 -4.62 -13.84
CA GLN A 257 15.25 -4.48 -15.27
C GLN A 257 16.46 -5.01 -16.01
N PRO A 258 16.28 -5.55 -17.25
CA PRO A 258 17.40 -6.01 -18.04
C PRO A 258 18.40 -4.89 -18.29
N PHE A 259 19.66 -5.16 -18.04
CA PHE A 259 20.77 -4.23 -18.20
C PHE A 259 21.72 -4.70 -19.30
N GLU A 260 22.19 -3.77 -20.13
CA GLU A 260 23.19 -4.08 -21.13
C GLU A 260 24.59 -4.06 -20.52
N PHE A 261 25.17 -5.24 -20.36
CA PHE A 261 26.51 -5.40 -19.83
C PHE A 261 27.38 -6.17 -20.82
N GLN A 262 28.53 -5.58 -21.19
CA GLN A 262 29.48 -6.17 -22.11
C GLN A 262 28.86 -6.63 -23.46
N GLY A 263 28.02 -5.78 -24.03
CA GLY A 263 27.38 -6.00 -25.34
C GLY A 263 26.25 -7.03 -25.34
N ARG A 264 25.72 -7.36 -24.17
CA ARG A 264 24.55 -8.23 -24.05
C ARG A 264 23.57 -7.69 -23.00
N LYS A 265 22.32 -7.59 -23.41
CA LYS A 265 21.20 -7.23 -22.56
C LYS A 265 20.65 -8.46 -21.84
N GLY A 266 20.41 -8.35 -20.54
CA GLY A 266 19.89 -9.42 -19.72
C GLY A 266 19.96 -9.09 -18.23
N TYR A 267 19.68 -10.07 -17.37
CA TYR A 267 19.81 -9.92 -15.93
C TYR A 267 21.19 -10.43 -15.50
N TRP A 268 21.85 -9.69 -14.60
CA TRP A 268 23.22 -9.99 -14.23
C TRP A 268 23.37 -10.10 -12.72
N VAL A 269 23.96 -11.21 -12.29
CA VAL A 269 24.39 -11.43 -10.90
C VAL A 269 25.91 -11.55 -10.90
N ARG A 270 26.59 -10.90 -9.96
CA ARG A 270 28.03 -11.02 -9.81
C ARG A 270 28.41 -11.43 -8.40
N CYS A 271 29.55 -12.09 -8.30
CA CYS A 271 30.21 -12.37 -7.03
C CYS A 271 31.59 -11.69 -7.04
N ARG A 272 31.81 -10.83 -6.08
CA ARG A 272 33.03 -10.04 -5.95
C ARG A 272 33.80 -10.48 -4.70
N LEU A 273 35.11 -10.65 -4.84
CA LEU A 273 36.01 -10.98 -3.75
C LEU A 273 36.39 -9.70 -2.99
N GLU A 274 35.86 -9.58 -1.77
CA GLU A 274 36.17 -8.43 -0.90
C GLU A 274 36.18 -8.82 0.56
N GLN A 275 37.31 -8.59 1.22
CA GLN A 275 37.45 -8.84 2.65
C GLN A 275 36.92 -7.64 3.44
N ARG A 276 35.78 -7.79 4.10
CA ARG A 276 35.18 -6.76 4.96
C ARG A 276 35.71 -6.78 6.39
N ARG A 277 36.13 -7.96 6.84
CA ARG A 277 36.62 -8.20 8.20
C ARG A 277 37.87 -9.05 8.13
N LYS A 278 38.86 -8.75 8.98
CA LYS A 278 40.12 -9.50 9.02
C LYS A 278 39.94 -10.99 9.32
N GLU A 279 38.92 -11.31 10.09
CA GLU A 279 38.59 -12.70 10.51
C GLU A 279 38.08 -13.57 9.35
N GLN A 280 37.62 -13.00 8.25
CA GLN A 280 37.15 -13.72 7.08
C GLN A 280 38.28 -14.50 6.38
N GLY A 281 39.50 -13.99 6.49
CA GLY A 281 40.65 -14.51 5.72
C GLY A 281 40.61 -14.08 4.26
N MET A 282 41.54 -14.58 3.46
CA MET A 282 41.64 -14.36 2.02
C MET A 282 42.00 -15.65 1.32
N TYR A 283 41.47 -15.86 0.12
CA TYR A 283 41.79 -17.04 -0.69
C TYR A 283 43.29 -17.09 -1.02
N ARG A 284 43.92 -18.21 -0.77
CA ARG A 284 45.30 -18.51 -1.20
C ARG A 284 45.35 -19.02 -2.64
N GLU A 285 44.29 -19.71 -3.05
CA GLU A 285 44.07 -20.22 -4.40
C GLU A 285 42.62 -19.95 -4.82
N SER A 286 42.39 -19.72 -6.11
CA SER A 286 41.03 -19.57 -6.64
C SER A 286 40.23 -20.85 -6.44
N PRO A 287 38.95 -20.76 -6.03
CA PRO A 287 38.06 -21.91 -5.99
C PRO A 287 38.01 -22.65 -7.32
N ARG A 288 37.76 -23.95 -7.25
CA ARG A 288 37.74 -24.84 -8.42
C ARG A 288 36.34 -25.33 -8.68
N ILE A 289 35.57 -24.61 -9.51
CA ILE A 289 34.20 -24.92 -9.80
C ILE A 289 34.11 -25.87 -11.01
N LYS A 290 33.44 -27.01 -10.82
CA LYS A 290 33.18 -27.99 -11.89
C LYS A 290 31.89 -27.66 -12.62
N THR A 291 30.79 -27.50 -11.87
CA THR A 291 29.49 -27.24 -12.46
C THR A 291 28.74 -26.19 -11.64
N VAL A 292 27.89 -25.45 -12.32
CA VAL A 292 26.91 -24.53 -11.73
C VAL A 292 25.56 -24.84 -12.34
N GLN A 293 24.55 -24.96 -11.49
CA GLN A 293 23.15 -25.06 -11.89
C GLN A 293 22.36 -24.01 -11.13
N VAL A 294 21.39 -23.41 -11.81
CA VAL A 294 20.54 -22.38 -11.20
C VAL A 294 19.08 -22.82 -11.30
N PHE A 295 18.40 -22.74 -10.17
CA PHE A 295 17.00 -23.11 -10.04
C PHE A 295 16.18 -21.95 -9.54
N SER A 296 14.93 -21.85 -10.00
CA SER A 296 13.92 -21.02 -9.37
C SER A 296 13.23 -21.81 -8.27
N LEU A 297 13.17 -21.27 -7.07
CA LEU A 297 12.41 -21.81 -5.94
C LEU A 297 11.06 -21.13 -5.77
N GLY A 298 10.80 -20.08 -6.52
CA GLY A 298 9.61 -19.26 -6.44
C GLY A 298 9.88 -17.82 -6.83
N ALA A 299 8.92 -16.97 -6.58
CA ALA A 299 9.10 -15.53 -6.77
C ALA A 299 8.15 -14.72 -5.87
N THR A 300 8.42 -13.43 -5.77
CA THR A 300 7.73 -12.46 -4.94
C THR A 300 6.97 -11.47 -5.83
N THR A 301 5.78 -11.08 -5.44
CA THR A 301 4.98 -10.03 -6.10
C THR A 301 4.35 -9.10 -5.07
N ARG A 302 3.89 -7.95 -5.51
CA ARG A 302 3.18 -7.00 -4.66
C ARG A 302 1.75 -7.44 -4.42
N ALA A 303 1.23 -7.13 -3.24
CA ALA A 303 -0.15 -7.41 -2.87
C ALA A 303 -0.72 -6.30 -1.99
N THR A 304 -2.01 -6.07 -2.14
CA THR A 304 -2.78 -5.06 -1.41
C THR A 304 -3.85 -5.75 -0.57
N HIS A 305 -4.05 -5.28 0.66
CA HIS A 305 -5.17 -5.69 1.51
C HIS A 305 -6.48 -5.23 0.88
N ALA A 306 -7.13 -6.11 0.16
CA ALA A 306 -8.38 -5.85 -0.55
C ALA A 306 -9.13 -7.14 -0.82
N VAL A 307 -10.45 -7.03 -0.90
CA VAL A 307 -11.34 -8.05 -1.44
C VAL A 307 -11.86 -7.56 -2.77
N VAL A 308 -11.84 -8.43 -3.77
CA VAL A 308 -12.32 -8.13 -5.13
C VAL A 308 -13.78 -8.57 -5.25
N VAL A 309 -14.63 -7.65 -5.69
CA VAL A 309 -16.03 -7.95 -6.05
C VAL A 309 -16.17 -7.80 -7.55
N GLN A 310 -16.76 -8.80 -8.20
CA GLN A 310 -16.94 -8.80 -9.65
C GLN A 310 -18.42 -8.83 -10.00
N ASN A 311 -18.79 -8.06 -11.03
CA ASN A 311 -20.13 -8.05 -11.61
C ASN A 311 -21.27 -7.80 -10.60
N GLU A 312 -21.05 -6.92 -9.62
CA GLU A 312 -22.10 -6.56 -8.67
C GLU A 312 -23.22 -5.80 -9.38
N LEU A 313 -24.45 -6.34 -9.30
CA LEU A 313 -25.63 -5.63 -9.76
C LEU A 313 -25.95 -4.52 -8.75
N VAL A 314 -25.74 -3.28 -9.18
CA VAL A 314 -25.92 -2.09 -8.34
C VAL A 314 -27.39 -1.68 -8.26
N GLY A 315 -28.13 -1.86 -9.38
CA GLY A 315 -29.53 -1.54 -9.43
C GLY A 315 -30.11 -1.49 -10.84
N ILE A 316 -31.36 -1.02 -10.94
CA ILE A 316 -32.06 -0.81 -12.21
C ILE A 316 -32.43 0.65 -12.30
N SER A 317 -32.13 1.28 -13.44
CA SER A 317 -32.46 2.68 -13.69
C SER A 317 -33.96 2.89 -13.75
N ASN A 318 -34.43 3.99 -13.15
CA ASN A 318 -35.80 4.47 -13.29
C ASN A 318 -35.97 5.49 -14.46
N GLY A 319 -34.87 5.89 -15.12
CA GLY A 319 -34.86 6.86 -16.20
C GLY A 319 -34.87 8.34 -15.76
N GLU A 320 -34.81 8.60 -14.46
CA GLU A 320 -34.75 9.97 -13.93
C GLU A 320 -33.29 10.44 -13.80
N ALA A 321 -33.08 11.74 -13.94
CA ALA A 321 -31.75 12.34 -13.74
C ALA A 321 -31.39 12.44 -12.25
N GLY A 322 -30.09 12.31 -11.93
CA GLY A 322 -29.60 12.42 -10.56
C GLY A 322 -29.88 11.20 -9.70
N GLN A 323 -30.13 10.02 -10.31
CA GLN A 323 -30.27 8.78 -9.55
C GLN A 323 -29.00 8.45 -8.80
N THR A 324 -29.16 7.92 -7.59
CA THR A 324 -28.06 7.43 -6.77
C THR A 324 -28.27 5.95 -6.43
N PHE A 325 -27.19 5.21 -6.39
CA PHE A 325 -27.16 3.80 -6.04
C PHE A 325 -26.07 3.57 -5.02
N ARG A 326 -26.18 2.50 -4.23
CA ARG A 326 -25.21 2.18 -3.21
C ARG A 326 -24.68 0.75 -3.39
N LEU A 327 -23.36 0.61 -3.33
CA LEU A 327 -22.68 -0.68 -3.32
C LEU A 327 -22.87 -1.41 -2.00
N GLN A 328 -22.76 -2.72 -2.02
CA GLN A 328 -22.89 -3.55 -0.83
C GLN A 328 -21.70 -3.40 0.11
N HIS A 329 -20.54 -3.09 -0.44
CA HIS A 329 -19.31 -2.98 0.33
C HIS A 329 -18.66 -1.60 0.16
N ALA A 330 -18.25 -1.03 1.28
CA ALA A 330 -17.49 0.22 1.39
C ALA A 330 -16.56 0.13 2.61
N PRO A 331 -15.47 0.92 2.68
CA PRO A 331 -14.97 1.85 1.68
C PRO A 331 -14.32 1.14 0.49
N LEU A 332 -14.38 1.79 -0.68
CA LEU A 332 -13.72 1.32 -1.90
C LEU A 332 -12.29 1.83 -1.96
N LEU A 333 -11.45 1.04 -2.62
CA LEU A 333 -10.15 1.52 -3.08
C LEU A 333 -10.31 2.35 -4.35
N ASP A 334 -9.35 3.23 -4.61
CA ASP A 334 -9.34 4.03 -5.84
C ASP A 334 -9.46 3.10 -7.06
N PRO A 335 -10.44 3.34 -7.96
CA PRO A 335 -10.65 2.51 -9.13
C PRO A 335 -9.42 2.47 -10.04
N ARG A 336 -9.09 1.27 -10.56
CA ARG A 336 -8.06 1.06 -11.57
C ARG A 336 -8.69 1.04 -12.97
N GLU A 337 -7.85 1.07 -13.99
CA GLU A 337 -8.30 0.85 -15.37
C GLU A 337 -9.05 -0.49 -15.49
N GLY A 338 -10.26 -0.45 -16.08
CA GLY A 338 -11.16 -1.59 -16.16
C GLY A 338 -12.12 -1.78 -14.97
N GLU A 339 -11.92 -1.08 -13.85
CA GLU A 339 -12.85 -1.04 -12.72
C GLU A 339 -13.86 0.09 -12.95
N THR A 340 -15.01 -0.20 -13.56
CA THR A 340 -15.96 0.82 -13.96
C THR A 340 -17.41 0.38 -13.82
N ILE A 341 -18.30 1.36 -13.75
CA ILE A 341 -19.74 1.12 -13.87
C ILE A 341 -20.08 0.81 -15.32
N GLU A 342 -20.89 -0.21 -15.50
CA GLU A 342 -21.43 -0.60 -16.79
C GLU A 342 -22.95 -0.52 -16.74
N VAL A 343 -23.53 0.11 -17.74
CA VAL A 343 -24.98 0.22 -17.91
C VAL A 343 -25.42 -0.59 -19.11
N GLN A 344 -26.52 -1.30 -18.97
CA GLN A 344 -27.10 -2.06 -20.05
C GLN A 344 -27.72 -1.11 -21.10
N GLU A 345 -27.29 -1.20 -22.34
CA GLU A 345 -27.79 -0.42 -23.47
C GLU A 345 -28.17 -1.35 -24.62
N VAL A 346 -29.05 -0.90 -25.52
CA VAL A 346 -29.38 -1.63 -26.75
C VAL A 346 -28.36 -1.29 -27.82
N HIS A 347 -27.66 -2.27 -28.32
CA HIS A 347 -26.74 -2.17 -29.45
C HIS A 347 -27.12 -3.23 -30.49
N ASP A 348 -27.44 -2.80 -31.70
CA ASP A 348 -27.89 -3.68 -32.81
C ASP A 348 -29.06 -4.61 -32.44
N GLY A 349 -29.94 -4.19 -31.52
CA GLY A 349 -31.08 -4.96 -31.04
C GLY A 349 -30.79 -5.91 -29.89
N GLU A 350 -29.55 -6.02 -29.45
CA GLU A 350 -29.13 -6.80 -28.29
C GLU A 350 -28.84 -5.91 -27.08
N LEU A 351 -29.05 -6.46 -25.89
CA LEU A 351 -28.71 -5.79 -24.62
C LEU A 351 -27.25 -6.07 -24.28
N VAL A 352 -26.42 -5.03 -24.31
CA VAL A 352 -24.99 -5.10 -24.01
C VAL A 352 -24.65 -4.18 -22.84
N TYR A 353 -23.73 -4.58 -21.99
CA TYR A 353 -23.19 -3.71 -20.95
C TYR A 353 -22.13 -2.79 -21.54
N VAL A 354 -22.34 -1.48 -21.41
CA VAL A 354 -21.46 -0.44 -21.92
C VAL A 354 -20.78 0.25 -20.75
N PRO A 355 -19.43 0.37 -20.77
CA PRO A 355 -18.70 1.04 -19.69
C PRO A 355 -18.97 2.55 -19.69
N TRP A 356 -19.11 3.10 -18.49
CA TRP A 356 -19.25 4.54 -18.23
C TRP A 356 -17.96 5.06 -17.60
N GLN A 357 -17.69 6.34 -17.79
CA GLN A 357 -16.47 6.98 -17.31
C GLN A 357 -16.69 7.61 -15.93
N HIS A 358 -15.78 7.34 -15.00
CA HIS A 358 -15.73 8.03 -13.72
C HIS A 358 -15.24 9.47 -13.90
N VAL A 359 -15.94 10.42 -13.29
CA VAL A 359 -15.55 11.83 -13.21
C VAL A 359 -15.63 12.31 -11.75
N GLU A 360 -14.84 13.31 -11.39
CA GLU A 360 -14.87 13.85 -10.02
C GLU A 360 -16.16 14.62 -9.75
N ASP A 361 -16.62 15.38 -10.75
CA ASP A 361 -17.90 16.10 -10.75
C ASP A 361 -18.48 16.20 -12.17
N PHE A 362 -19.71 16.68 -12.29
CA PHE A 362 -20.40 16.79 -13.57
C PHE A 362 -20.29 18.16 -14.24
N SER A 363 -19.47 19.09 -13.74
CA SER A 363 -19.42 20.49 -14.25
C SER A 363 -19.12 20.57 -15.74
N ASP A 364 -18.23 19.72 -16.23
CA ASP A 364 -17.80 19.67 -17.63
C ASP A 364 -18.56 18.63 -18.46
N SER A 365 -19.55 17.93 -17.86
CA SER A 365 -20.27 16.86 -18.55
C SER A 365 -21.34 17.41 -19.49
N GLU A 366 -21.36 16.92 -20.72
CA GLU A 366 -22.41 17.21 -21.70
C GLU A 366 -23.55 16.18 -21.60
N ARG A 367 -24.71 16.51 -22.17
CA ARG A 367 -25.94 15.70 -22.09
C ARG A 367 -25.78 14.23 -22.53
N HIS A 368 -24.84 13.94 -23.40
CA HIS A 368 -24.66 12.61 -24.00
C HIS A 368 -23.51 11.82 -23.40
N ASP A 369 -22.73 12.42 -22.50
CA ASP A 369 -21.57 11.80 -21.89
C ASP A 369 -21.97 10.73 -20.88
N ARG A 370 -21.39 9.56 -21.02
CA ARG A 370 -21.57 8.42 -20.11
C ARG A 370 -20.70 8.58 -18.87
N HIS A 371 -21.07 9.55 -18.03
CA HIS A 371 -20.33 9.92 -16.82
C HIS A 371 -21.07 9.50 -15.56
N TYR A 372 -20.31 9.10 -14.55
CA TYR A 372 -20.80 8.87 -13.20
C TYR A 372 -19.78 9.39 -12.18
N THR A 373 -20.24 9.70 -10.97
CA THR A 373 -19.39 9.99 -9.83
C THR A 373 -19.53 8.89 -8.79
N ILE A 374 -18.49 8.68 -7.97
CA ILE A 374 -18.50 7.71 -6.89
C ILE A 374 -17.94 8.33 -5.61
N ASP A 375 -18.66 8.17 -4.52
CA ASP A 375 -18.13 8.36 -3.18
C ASP A 375 -17.47 7.07 -2.70
N THR A 376 -16.17 7.00 -2.76
CA THR A 376 -15.39 5.81 -2.36
C THR A 376 -15.50 5.50 -0.87
N ALA A 377 -15.78 6.50 -0.04
CA ALA A 377 -15.95 6.32 1.40
C ALA A 377 -17.30 5.68 1.76
N GLY A 378 -18.38 6.12 1.11
CA GLY A 378 -19.75 5.65 1.35
C GLY A 378 -20.22 4.56 0.40
N GLY A 379 -19.51 4.33 -0.71
CA GLY A 379 -19.94 3.40 -1.77
C GLY A 379 -21.16 3.90 -2.54
N GLU A 380 -21.39 5.22 -2.60
CA GLU A 380 -22.52 5.81 -3.31
C GLU A 380 -22.11 6.21 -4.72
N ILE A 381 -22.85 5.74 -5.72
CA ILE A 381 -22.67 6.03 -7.13
C ILE A 381 -23.78 6.99 -7.54
N SER A 382 -23.43 8.09 -8.21
CA SER A 382 -24.40 9.09 -8.69
C SER A 382 -24.27 9.29 -10.18
N PHE A 383 -25.43 9.43 -10.85
CA PHE A 383 -25.53 9.78 -12.26
C PHE A 383 -25.90 11.26 -12.43
N GLY A 384 -25.62 11.79 -13.62
CA GLY A 384 -25.73 13.21 -13.92
C GLY A 384 -27.09 13.83 -13.58
N PRO A 385 -27.10 14.98 -12.89
CA PRO A 385 -28.32 15.68 -12.49
C PRO A 385 -28.88 16.56 -13.60
N ASN A 386 -30.17 16.91 -13.48
CA ASN A 386 -30.80 18.02 -14.18
C ASN A 386 -30.83 19.25 -13.28
N LEU A 387 -30.18 20.33 -13.69
CA LEU A 387 -30.14 21.55 -12.92
C LEU A 387 -30.89 22.68 -13.65
N ARG A 388 -31.78 23.37 -12.93
CA ARG A 388 -32.46 24.54 -13.44
C ARG A 388 -31.49 25.72 -13.44
N GLN A 389 -31.29 26.30 -14.60
CA GLN A 389 -30.44 27.47 -14.79
C GLN A 389 -31.17 28.77 -14.37
N PRO A 390 -30.43 29.86 -14.10
CA PRO A 390 -31.04 31.15 -13.74
C PRO A 390 -31.99 31.70 -14.81
N ASP A 391 -31.82 31.32 -16.08
CA ASP A 391 -32.70 31.71 -17.21
C ASP A 391 -33.99 30.87 -17.27
N GLY A 392 -34.17 29.92 -16.35
CA GLY A 392 -35.34 29.04 -16.28
C GLY A 392 -35.24 27.79 -17.13
N THR A 393 -34.19 27.62 -17.95
CA THR A 393 -33.92 26.40 -18.71
C THR A 393 -33.42 25.28 -17.80
N VAL A 394 -33.60 24.02 -18.22
CA VAL A 394 -33.05 22.84 -17.51
C VAL A 394 -31.88 22.33 -18.31
N ARG A 395 -30.70 22.30 -17.69
CA ARG A 395 -29.50 21.73 -18.27
C ARG A 395 -29.26 20.33 -17.65
N GLN A 396 -29.11 19.36 -18.52
CA GLN A 396 -28.72 17.99 -18.15
C GLN A 396 -27.22 17.88 -18.19
N TYR A 397 -26.65 17.37 -17.09
CA TYR A 397 -25.22 17.11 -16.93
C TYR A 397 -24.97 15.61 -16.97
N GLY A 398 -24.40 15.12 -18.07
CA GLY A 398 -24.20 13.70 -18.32
C GLY A 398 -25.46 12.98 -18.82
N ARG A 399 -25.26 11.82 -19.38
CA ARG A 399 -26.33 10.95 -19.89
C ARG A 399 -27.08 10.33 -18.72
N VAL A 400 -28.39 10.19 -18.87
CA VAL A 400 -29.25 9.47 -17.92
C VAL A 400 -29.42 8.04 -18.43
N PRO A 401 -29.15 7.00 -17.61
CA PRO A 401 -29.44 5.64 -18.00
C PRO A 401 -30.94 5.45 -18.26
N GLU A 402 -31.28 4.76 -19.37
CA GLU A 402 -32.68 4.55 -19.73
C GLU A 402 -33.43 3.74 -18.66
N SER A 403 -34.73 4.00 -18.53
CA SER A 403 -35.59 3.27 -17.57
C SER A 403 -35.59 1.75 -17.86
N GLY A 404 -35.51 0.94 -16.81
CA GLY A 404 -35.51 -0.51 -16.90
C GLY A 404 -34.14 -1.12 -17.25
N ARG A 405 -33.08 -0.32 -17.39
CA ARG A 405 -31.73 -0.82 -17.67
C ARG A 405 -31.00 -1.19 -16.39
N SER A 406 -30.35 -2.36 -16.40
CA SER A 406 -29.52 -2.83 -15.31
C SER A 406 -28.19 -2.05 -15.27
N ILE A 407 -27.77 -1.72 -14.07
CA ILE A 407 -26.51 -1.05 -13.76
C ILE A 407 -25.68 -2.01 -12.92
N ARG A 408 -24.45 -2.29 -13.34
CA ARG A 408 -23.53 -3.14 -12.57
C ARG A 408 -22.17 -2.47 -12.46
N PHE A 409 -21.43 -2.84 -11.42
CA PHE A 409 -19.99 -2.56 -11.35
C PHE A 409 -19.25 -3.77 -11.95
N SER A 410 -18.41 -3.56 -12.96
CA SER A 410 -17.66 -4.63 -13.60
C SER A 410 -16.77 -5.35 -12.60
N MET A 411 -15.99 -4.58 -11.87
CA MET A 411 -15.13 -5.04 -10.78
C MET A 411 -14.81 -3.85 -9.89
N TYR A 412 -14.75 -4.05 -8.60
CA TYR A 412 -14.20 -3.09 -7.66
C TYR A 412 -13.51 -3.79 -6.49
N ARG A 413 -12.69 -3.05 -5.78
CA ARG A 413 -11.98 -3.53 -4.61
C ARG A 413 -12.41 -2.74 -3.40
N TYR A 414 -12.68 -3.46 -2.30
CA TYR A 414 -12.96 -2.83 -1.03
C TYR A 414 -12.03 -3.39 0.06
N GLY A 415 -11.80 -2.63 1.11
CA GLY A 415 -10.93 -3.00 2.21
C GLY A 415 -10.26 -1.78 2.79
N GLY A 416 -9.14 -2.00 3.44
CA GLY A 416 -8.40 -0.96 4.15
C GLY A 416 -8.50 -1.12 5.65
N GLY A 417 -7.99 -0.12 6.36
CA GLY A 417 -7.93 -0.14 7.81
C GLY A 417 -6.62 -0.67 8.35
N VAL A 418 -6.41 -0.41 9.65
CA VAL A 418 -5.21 -0.85 10.39
C VAL A 418 -5.11 -2.37 10.50
N VAL A 419 -6.22 -3.09 10.35
CA VAL A 419 -6.27 -4.56 10.36
C VAL A 419 -5.38 -5.16 9.28
N GLY A 420 -5.22 -4.48 8.14
CA GLY A 420 -4.32 -4.88 7.09
C GLY A 420 -2.82 -4.84 7.43
N ASN A 421 -2.41 -4.22 8.55
CA ASN A 421 -1.00 -4.13 8.94
C ASN A 421 -0.53 -5.40 9.66
N VAL A 422 -0.43 -6.48 8.93
CA VAL A 422 -0.14 -7.84 9.41
C VAL A 422 1.37 -8.02 9.64
N PRO A 423 1.80 -8.68 10.74
CA PRO A 423 3.20 -9.03 10.97
C PRO A 423 3.80 -9.94 9.89
N PRO A 424 5.14 -10.05 9.81
CA PRO A 424 5.80 -11.01 8.91
C PRO A 424 5.32 -12.45 9.14
N GLU A 425 5.31 -13.23 8.07
CA GLU A 425 5.00 -14.66 8.05
C GLU A 425 3.60 -15.06 8.57
N LYS A 426 2.65 -14.12 8.58
CA LYS A 426 1.26 -14.39 8.99
C LYS A 426 0.32 -14.68 7.80
N ILE A 427 0.65 -14.20 6.61
CA ILE A 427 -0.15 -14.44 5.41
C ILE A 427 0.31 -15.77 4.81
N GLN A 428 -0.45 -16.83 5.01
CA GLN A 428 0.00 -18.20 4.70
C GLN A 428 -1.05 -19.06 3.98
N VAL A 429 -2.27 -18.55 3.81
CA VAL A 429 -3.39 -19.31 3.26
C VAL A 429 -3.67 -18.88 1.83
N LEU A 430 -3.49 -19.81 0.88
CA LEU A 430 -3.95 -19.64 -0.50
C LEU A 430 -5.45 -19.98 -0.56
N LYS A 431 -6.28 -19.04 -1.04
CA LYS A 431 -7.72 -19.26 -1.20
C LYS A 431 -8.06 -20.15 -2.40
N SER A 432 -7.18 -20.21 -3.38
CA SER A 432 -7.31 -21.07 -4.56
C SER A 432 -6.01 -21.86 -4.79
N ALA A 433 -6.15 -23.11 -5.18
CA ALA A 433 -4.98 -23.92 -5.55
C ALA A 433 -4.33 -23.39 -6.83
N ILE A 434 -3.01 -23.20 -6.80
CA ILE A 434 -2.21 -22.77 -7.94
C ILE A 434 -1.23 -23.90 -8.26
N THR A 435 -1.20 -24.29 -9.53
CA THR A 435 -0.31 -25.38 -9.98
C THR A 435 1.15 -25.06 -9.67
N TYR A 436 1.84 -26.00 -9.08
CA TYR A 436 3.24 -25.92 -8.64
C TYR A 436 3.53 -24.97 -7.46
N ILE A 437 2.55 -24.25 -6.92
CA ILE A 437 2.73 -23.43 -5.72
C ILE A 437 2.21 -24.19 -4.50
N ASP A 438 3.03 -24.37 -3.48
CA ASP A 438 2.64 -25.04 -2.24
C ASP A 438 2.58 -24.10 -1.04
N ARG A 439 3.29 -22.99 -1.10
CA ARG A 439 3.43 -22.06 0.02
C ARG A 439 3.42 -20.61 -0.43
N VAL A 440 2.77 -19.78 0.38
CA VAL A 440 2.84 -18.32 0.27
C VAL A 440 3.22 -17.74 1.63
N SER A 441 3.95 -16.65 1.64
CA SER A 441 4.26 -15.91 2.88
C SER A 441 4.59 -14.45 2.58
N ASN A 442 4.25 -13.55 3.51
CA ASN A 442 4.79 -12.20 3.53
C ASN A 442 6.11 -12.20 4.33
N LEU A 443 7.21 -11.89 3.68
CA LEU A 443 8.52 -11.85 4.34
C LEU A 443 8.70 -10.63 5.24
N ASN A 444 8.00 -9.55 4.90
CA ASN A 444 8.02 -8.29 5.63
C ASN A 444 6.62 -7.99 6.17
N ARG A 445 6.55 -7.09 7.16
CA ARG A 445 5.27 -6.59 7.67
C ARG A 445 4.53 -5.84 6.58
N SER A 446 3.22 -6.06 6.47
CA SER A 446 2.37 -5.20 5.65
C SER A 446 2.20 -3.83 6.31
N THR A 447 2.21 -2.78 5.49
CA THR A 447 2.19 -1.39 5.96
C THR A 447 1.25 -0.53 5.13
N GLY A 448 0.88 0.64 5.66
CA GLY A 448 0.06 1.62 4.96
C GLY A 448 -1.44 1.50 5.21
N GLY A 449 -1.89 0.48 5.94
CA GLY A 449 -3.28 0.33 6.35
C GLY A 449 -3.67 1.38 7.38
N ARG A 450 -4.78 2.11 7.13
CA ARG A 450 -5.37 3.10 8.02
C ARG A 450 -6.87 3.04 7.93
N ASP A 451 -7.51 3.29 9.05
CA ASP A 451 -8.95 3.41 9.12
C ASP A 451 -9.45 4.70 8.44
N GLN A 452 -10.72 4.73 8.11
CA GLN A 452 -11.37 5.94 7.63
C GLN A 452 -11.20 7.06 8.67
N GLU A 453 -10.96 8.28 8.17
CA GLU A 453 -10.82 9.46 9.01
C GLU A 453 -12.09 9.68 9.84
N SER A 454 -11.93 9.85 11.14
CA SER A 454 -13.04 10.20 12.02
C SER A 454 -13.52 11.63 11.75
N LEU A 455 -14.79 11.92 12.05
CA LEU A 455 -15.33 13.27 11.90
C LEU A 455 -14.56 14.30 12.74
N ALA A 456 -14.04 13.90 13.91
CA ALA A 456 -13.25 14.78 14.77
C ALA A 456 -11.90 15.15 14.11
N GLU A 457 -11.24 14.19 13.50
CA GLU A 457 -9.99 14.42 12.74
C GLU A 457 -10.24 15.28 11.51
N ALA A 458 -11.32 15.01 10.77
CA ALA A 458 -11.73 15.81 9.61
C ALA A 458 -12.01 17.26 9.99
N LYS A 459 -12.71 17.52 11.11
CA LYS A 459 -12.91 18.87 11.63
C LYS A 459 -11.59 19.59 11.97
N MET A 460 -10.62 18.87 12.54
CA MET A 460 -9.29 19.43 12.82
C MET A 460 -8.51 19.73 11.53
N ARG A 461 -8.59 18.83 10.55
CA ARG A 461 -7.97 19.03 9.23
C ARG A 461 -8.61 20.19 8.48
N ALA A 462 -9.93 20.25 8.41
CA ALA A 462 -10.67 21.35 7.78
C ALA A 462 -10.26 22.72 8.33
N ARG A 463 -10.12 22.85 9.65
CA ARG A 463 -9.64 24.10 10.28
C ARG A 463 -8.23 24.51 9.81
N ARG A 464 -7.34 23.53 9.58
CA ARG A 464 -5.97 23.78 9.07
C ARG A 464 -5.98 24.19 7.61
N GLU A 465 -6.73 23.46 6.77
CA GLU A 465 -6.86 23.72 5.34
C GLU A 465 -7.44 25.12 5.06
N LEU A 466 -8.50 25.48 5.78
CA LEU A 466 -9.10 26.82 5.67
C LEU A 466 -8.17 27.95 6.10
N ARG A 467 -7.24 27.69 7.06
CA ARG A 467 -6.24 28.69 7.49
C ARG A 467 -5.09 28.80 6.50
N ALA A 468 -4.61 27.68 5.99
CA ALA A 468 -3.45 27.63 5.09
C ALA A 468 -3.77 28.22 3.71
N GLN A 469 -5.06 28.33 3.31
CA GLN A 469 -5.50 28.87 2.00
C GLN A 469 -4.68 28.31 0.82
N GLN A 470 -4.18 27.09 0.94
CA GLN A 470 -3.29 26.42 -0.03
C GLN A 470 -2.01 27.23 -0.39
N ARG A 471 -1.55 28.07 0.52
CA ARG A 471 -0.31 28.85 0.36
C ARG A 471 0.75 28.38 1.33
N ALA A 472 1.98 28.23 0.85
CA ALA A 472 3.15 27.94 1.67
C ALA A 472 3.93 29.24 1.89
N VAL A 473 3.64 29.96 2.97
CA VAL A 473 4.30 31.24 3.34
C VAL A 473 5.02 31.11 4.68
N THR A 474 4.40 30.47 5.64
CA THR A 474 4.97 30.27 6.98
C THR A 474 5.49 28.83 7.14
N ALA A 475 6.37 28.60 8.11
CA ALA A 475 6.84 27.24 8.45
C ALA A 475 5.66 26.30 8.75
N GLU A 476 4.61 26.81 9.42
CA GLU A 476 3.40 26.06 9.71
C GLU A 476 2.62 25.69 8.44
N ASP A 477 2.59 26.56 7.43
CA ASP A 477 1.93 26.27 6.15
C ASP A 477 2.65 25.15 5.40
N TYR A 478 3.99 25.16 5.36
CA TYR A 478 4.77 24.08 4.78
C TYR A 478 4.56 22.75 5.50
N GLU A 479 4.51 22.76 6.84
CA GLU A 479 4.20 21.57 7.64
C GLU A 479 2.79 21.04 7.35
N ASN A 480 1.79 21.92 7.26
CA ASN A 480 0.40 21.56 6.99
C ASN A 480 0.19 21.02 5.57
N LEU A 481 0.75 21.71 4.56
CA LEU A 481 0.67 21.26 3.16
C LEU A 481 1.43 19.95 2.95
N GLY A 482 2.61 19.82 3.56
CA GLY A 482 3.36 18.57 3.52
C GLY A 482 2.56 17.40 4.13
N LYS A 483 1.89 17.61 5.27
CA LYS A 483 0.99 16.59 5.84
C LYS A 483 -0.21 16.28 4.96
N ALA A 484 -0.76 17.29 4.29
CA ALA A 484 -1.91 17.10 3.39
C ALA A 484 -1.53 16.31 2.12
N ALA A 485 -0.28 16.46 1.64
CA ALA A 485 0.20 15.81 0.42
C ALA A 485 0.21 14.27 0.52
N SER A 486 0.43 13.70 1.72
CA SER A 486 0.43 12.25 1.88
C SER A 486 0.08 11.81 3.30
N ARG A 487 -0.86 10.86 3.41
CA ARG A 487 -1.19 10.18 4.68
C ARG A 487 -0.04 9.30 5.20
N ARG A 488 0.98 9.05 4.39
CA ARG A 488 2.18 8.30 4.81
C ARG A 488 3.12 9.13 5.69
N ILE A 489 2.91 10.44 5.78
CA ILE A 489 3.71 11.33 6.62
C ILE A 489 3.14 11.34 8.03
N GLY A 490 3.90 10.80 9.00
CA GLY A 490 3.57 10.83 10.41
C GLY A 490 3.82 12.20 11.05
N ARG A 491 5.04 12.71 10.86
CA ARG A 491 5.44 14.04 11.34
C ARG A 491 6.23 14.78 10.27
N ILE A 492 6.10 16.09 10.29
CA ILE A 492 6.87 16.97 9.43
C ILE A 492 7.30 18.19 10.22
N LYS A 493 8.55 18.62 10.02
CA LYS A 493 9.09 19.82 10.63
C LYS A 493 9.73 20.68 9.56
N CYS A 494 9.35 21.95 9.52
CA CYS A 494 9.89 22.94 8.62
C CYS A 494 10.98 23.76 9.32
N ASN A 495 12.18 23.77 8.76
CA ASN A 495 13.26 24.66 9.13
C ASN A 495 13.39 25.74 8.05
N SER A 496 13.13 27.00 8.40
CA SER A 496 13.35 28.14 7.50
C SER A 496 14.70 28.81 7.78
N SER A 497 15.28 29.43 6.78
CA SER A 497 16.51 30.24 6.90
C SER A 497 16.26 31.49 7.75
N GLY A 498 16.21 31.33 9.09
CA GLY A 498 16.06 32.41 10.07
C GLY A 498 17.19 32.42 11.08
N ALA A 499 17.25 33.44 11.94
CA ALA A 499 18.24 33.58 12.98
C ALA A 499 18.28 32.34 13.90
N GLY A 500 19.24 31.45 13.68
CA GLY A 500 19.42 30.19 14.44
C GLY A 500 19.63 28.95 13.59
N SER A 501 19.37 28.97 12.29
CA SER A 501 19.59 27.82 11.39
C SER A 501 20.96 27.92 10.74
N ALA A 502 22.00 27.39 11.38
CA ALA A 502 23.34 27.33 10.83
C ALA A 502 23.33 26.41 9.58
N GLY A 503 23.48 27.01 8.39
CA GLY A 503 23.79 26.30 7.14
C GLY A 503 22.76 26.40 6.01
N LEU A 504 21.58 26.97 6.20
CA LEU A 504 20.62 27.15 5.12
C LEU A 504 20.84 28.47 4.37
N ALA A 505 20.90 28.40 3.03
CA ALA A 505 21.00 29.58 2.20
C ALA A 505 19.72 30.45 2.31
N PRO A 506 19.82 31.80 2.19
CA PRO A 506 18.65 32.66 2.19
C PRO A 506 17.61 32.23 1.13
N GLY A 507 16.33 32.13 1.52
CA GLY A 507 15.23 31.72 0.62
C GLY A 507 15.06 30.22 0.47
N THR A 508 15.83 29.39 1.18
CA THR A 508 15.66 27.93 1.22
C THR A 508 14.84 27.49 2.43
N VAL A 509 14.07 26.44 2.24
CA VAL A 509 13.26 25.79 3.26
C VAL A 509 13.63 24.31 3.28
N GLU A 510 13.94 23.78 4.46
CA GLU A 510 14.20 22.37 4.69
C GLU A 510 13.00 21.74 5.37
N LEU A 511 12.50 20.63 4.81
CA LEU A 511 11.42 19.86 5.39
C LEU A 511 11.96 18.51 5.90
N LEU A 512 11.92 18.31 7.21
CA LEU A 512 12.22 17.04 7.85
C LEU A 512 10.95 16.22 7.92
N VAL A 513 10.89 15.11 7.18
CA VAL A 513 9.71 14.24 7.07
C VAL A 513 9.96 12.93 7.79
N ILE A 514 9.06 12.57 8.70
CA ILE A 514 9.07 11.27 9.39
C ILE A 514 7.88 10.46 8.88
N PRO A 515 8.12 9.28 8.28
CA PRO A 515 7.04 8.41 7.82
C PRO A 515 6.12 7.96 8.96
N ALA A 516 4.84 7.76 8.67
CA ALA A 516 3.87 7.28 9.65
C ALA A 516 4.16 5.84 10.13
N ALA A 517 4.86 5.04 9.32
CA ALA A 517 5.35 3.72 9.71
C ALA A 517 6.35 3.75 10.88
N TYR A 518 6.97 4.90 11.15
CA TYR A 518 7.91 5.07 12.28
C TYR A 518 7.25 4.83 13.64
N ASP A 519 5.99 5.22 13.82
CA ASP A 519 5.26 4.98 15.06
C ASP A 519 5.02 3.48 15.33
N ALA A 520 4.98 2.67 14.27
CA ALA A 520 4.91 1.21 14.37
C ALA A 520 6.29 0.56 14.63
N ILE A 521 7.38 1.24 14.26
CA ILE A 521 8.76 0.78 14.44
C ILE A 521 9.29 1.14 15.84
N ALA A 522 8.82 2.22 16.43
CA ALA A 522 9.19 2.62 17.80
C ALA A 522 8.83 1.59 18.88
N ALA A 523 8.00 0.59 18.50
CA ALA A 523 7.65 -0.52 19.39
C ALA A 523 8.64 -1.70 19.37
N GLY A 524 9.74 -1.69 18.60
CA GLY A 524 10.74 -2.74 18.73
C GLY A 524 11.81 -2.98 17.68
N ASP A 525 11.83 -2.35 16.51
CA ASP A 525 12.82 -2.71 15.49
C ASP A 525 13.34 -1.51 14.68
N LEU A 526 14.31 -0.81 15.27
CA LEU A 526 15.02 0.32 14.62
C LEU A 526 15.97 -0.11 13.49
N SER A 527 16.18 -1.43 13.29
CA SER A 527 17.19 -1.95 12.36
C SER A 527 16.74 -1.96 10.89
N LYS A 528 15.47 -1.64 10.59
CA LYS A 528 14.88 -1.71 9.25
C LYS A 528 14.37 -0.35 8.71
N LEU A 529 14.87 0.74 9.20
CA LEU A 529 14.72 2.04 8.55
C LEU A 529 15.64 2.09 7.32
N ALA A 530 15.24 1.44 6.25
CA ALA A 530 15.68 1.86 4.93
C ALA A 530 14.96 3.18 4.65
N LEU A 531 15.72 4.26 4.67
CA LEU A 531 15.31 5.55 4.12
C LEU A 531 15.30 5.37 2.59
N GLU A 532 14.15 5.03 2.02
CA GLU A 532 13.89 5.22 0.60
C GLU A 532 13.38 6.65 0.36
#